data_874c88825e00abbde66ac24f2d07aa86
#
_entry.id   874c88825e00abbde66ac24f2d07aa86
#
_cell.length_a   1.000
_cell.length_b   1.000
_cell.length_c   1.000
_cell.angle_alpha   90.00
_cell.angle_beta   90.00
_cell.angle_gamma   90.00
#
_symmetry.space_group_name_H-M   'P 1'
#
loop_
_entity.id
_entity.type
_entity.pdbx_description
1 polymer ?
#
loop_
_entity_poly.entity_id
_entity_poly.type
_entity_poly.pdbx_seq_one_letter_code
_entity_poly.pdbx_strand_id
1 'polypeptide(L)'
;MAPLAIRPDSDIIHWLREHVPYKERVRDHYFALRGYAADARHRFRSSPSQLTATPDAPDHILLVVIDCLRPDYIPDLPLEFTTAIAPSTWTFPSVTSIHTGQYPHEHGAVVHATEGDSTFAIPKQAEGQPVLPEVLEGAGYDTASVAGFVMPYLAYRGWYQRHRVFGHEPVEPVGAAYRDWRRGRSRTFAYLHLSDLHRPLMPPERLLDEYDVDRELAATEAPEPFDSDDPECRRFRENELRRYRATLAHVEETLTPLLEDVLEDTLVVVTADHGETMWEHPEVARQFSNPLSEDGFEHGGTPFDAVARVPVGVSHPGDGSVLPEGGWPSLCDLPRTVVAEVTPEETNPFGKHAWQEPIPDDRTVLCEGVRYGHERKAVYGDGVKIIRSIEDDIARTARVDCDRPGETFVELEEQTTNHLLASLPGSWGTGDAPAELSGIVAHQLESLGYK
;
A
#
# COMPACT_ATOMS: atom_id res chain seq x y z
N MET A 1 -7.02 -26.95 -43.14
CA MET A 1 -7.82 -26.84 -41.92
C MET A 1 -6.91 -26.25 -40.85
N ALA A 2 -7.01 -24.94 -40.61
CA ALA A 2 -6.29 -24.29 -39.55
C ALA A 2 -7.02 -24.56 -38.22
N PRO A 3 -6.32 -24.81 -37.10
CA PRO A 3 -6.98 -25.01 -35.83
C PRO A 3 -7.58 -23.69 -35.39
N LEU A 4 -8.88 -23.71 -35.06
CA LEU A 4 -9.57 -22.62 -34.35
C LEU A 4 -8.82 -22.36 -33.04
N ALA A 5 -8.13 -21.22 -32.94
CA ALA A 5 -7.66 -20.69 -31.70
C ALA A 5 -8.90 -20.20 -30.93
N ILE A 6 -9.44 -21.05 -30.08
CA ILE A 6 -10.40 -20.66 -29.06
C ILE A 6 -9.62 -19.74 -28.10
N ARG A 7 -10.00 -18.48 -28.04
CA ARG A 7 -9.63 -17.60 -26.93
C ARG A 7 -10.58 -17.92 -25.77
N PRO A 8 -10.18 -18.75 -24.78
CA PRO A 8 -11.13 -19.34 -23.83
C PRO A 8 -11.71 -18.35 -22.82
N ASP A 9 -11.10 -17.17 -22.67
CA ASP A 9 -11.37 -16.33 -21.48
C ASP A 9 -12.48 -15.29 -21.69
N SER A 10 -12.69 -14.71 -22.87
CA SER A 10 -13.67 -13.64 -23.05
C SER A 10 -15.12 -14.14 -23.14
N ASP A 11 -15.36 -15.22 -23.86
CA ASP A 11 -16.73 -15.69 -24.15
C ASP A 11 -17.34 -16.48 -22.98
N ILE A 12 -16.53 -17.27 -22.26
CA ILE A 12 -16.96 -17.96 -21.04
C ILE A 12 -17.26 -16.97 -19.93
N ILE A 13 -16.46 -15.91 -19.77
CA ILE A 13 -16.66 -14.88 -18.77
C ILE A 13 -17.89 -14.05 -19.09
N HIS A 14 -18.14 -13.72 -20.37
CA HIS A 14 -19.33 -12.99 -20.78
C HIS A 14 -20.59 -13.83 -20.58
N TRP A 15 -20.55 -15.12 -20.93
CA TRP A 15 -21.65 -16.06 -20.68
C TRP A 15 -21.94 -16.25 -19.18
N LEU A 16 -20.90 -16.38 -18.34
CA LEU A 16 -21.03 -16.47 -16.89
C LEU A 16 -21.61 -15.19 -16.28
N ARG A 17 -21.33 -14.01 -16.85
CA ARG A 17 -21.91 -12.74 -16.43
C ARG A 17 -23.45 -12.69 -16.56
N GLU A 18 -23.98 -13.30 -17.60
CA GLU A 18 -25.43 -13.22 -17.90
C GLU A 18 -26.24 -14.36 -17.29
N HIS A 19 -25.63 -15.53 -17.03
CA HIS A 19 -26.39 -16.76 -16.80
C HIS A 19 -26.14 -17.43 -15.43
N VAL A 20 -25.20 -16.94 -14.59
CA VAL A 20 -24.91 -17.58 -13.29
C VAL A 20 -25.42 -16.74 -12.12
N PRO A 21 -26.44 -17.22 -11.39
CA PRO A 21 -27.01 -16.50 -10.23
C PRO A 21 -26.10 -16.47 -8.98
N TYR A 22 -24.87 -16.98 -9.08
CA TYR A 22 -23.91 -17.10 -7.97
C TYR A 22 -22.56 -16.45 -8.31
N LYS A 23 -22.55 -15.27 -8.92
CA LYS A 23 -21.33 -14.58 -9.39
C LYS A 23 -20.27 -14.44 -8.27
N GLU A 24 -20.69 -14.07 -7.09
CA GLU A 24 -19.80 -13.90 -5.92
C GLU A 24 -19.12 -15.21 -5.52
N ARG A 25 -19.86 -16.31 -5.43
CA ARG A 25 -19.28 -17.62 -5.09
C ARG A 25 -18.27 -18.12 -6.12
N VAL A 26 -18.50 -17.86 -7.40
CA VAL A 26 -17.54 -18.21 -8.47
C VAL A 26 -16.27 -17.38 -8.34
N ARG A 27 -16.40 -16.09 -8.08
CA ARG A 27 -15.30 -15.17 -7.80
C ARG A 27 -14.48 -15.63 -6.60
N ASP A 28 -15.12 -15.94 -5.48
CA ASP A 28 -14.44 -16.37 -4.25
C ASP A 28 -13.69 -17.69 -4.44
N HIS A 29 -14.29 -18.65 -5.16
CA HIS A 29 -13.62 -19.91 -5.50
C HIS A 29 -12.40 -19.67 -6.39
N TYR A 30 -12.50 -18.76 -7.35
CA TYR A 30 -11.39 -18.40 -8.22
C TYR A 30 -10.21 -17.82 -7.41
N PHE A 31 -10.46 -16.86 -6.49
CA PHE A 31 -9.41 -16.29 -5.66
C PHE A 31 -8.85 -17.30 -4.64
N ALA A 32 -9.68 -18.17 -4.09
CA ALA A 32 -9.21 -19.29 -3.27
C ALA A 32 -8.25 -20.22 -4.04
N LEU A 33 -8.57 -20.56 -5.28
CA LEU A 33 -7.69 -21.36 -6.16
C LEU A 33 -6.37 -20.61 -6.47
N ARG A 34 -6.41 -19.29 -6.65
CA ARG A 34 -5.20 -18.48 -6.83
C ARG A 34 -4.31 -18.54 -5.59
N GLY A 35 -4.88 -18.45 -4.39
CA GLY A 35 -4.15 -18.63 -3.14
C GLY A 35 -3.49 -20.00 -3.07
N TYR A 36 -4.20 -21.09 -3.34
CA TYR A 36 -3.62 -22.45 -3.36
C TYR A 36 -2.52 -22.62 -4.42
N ALA A 37 -2.66 -21.97 -5.57
CA ALA A 37 -1.62 -21.99 -6.60
C ALA A 37 -0.35 -21.26 -6.14
N ALA A 38 -0.49 -20.15 -5.39
CA ALA A 38 0.62 -19.43 -4.80
C ALA A 38 1.28 -20.24 -3.67
N ASP A 39 0.51 -20.93 -2.81
CA ASP A 39 1.03 -21.86 -1.80
C ASP A 39 1.85 -22.99 -2.45
N ALA A 40 1.36 -23.53 -3.58
CA ALA A 40 2.09 -24.54 -4.34
C ALA A 40 3.38 -23.98 -4.92
N ARG A 41 3.33 -22.76 -5.50
CA ARG A 41 4.52 -22.07 -6.02
C ARG A 41 5.58 -21.86 -4.93
N HIS A 42 5.16 -21.44 -3.74
CA HIS A 42 6.06 -21.25 -2.60
C HIS A 42 6.82 -22.54 -2.27
N ARG A 43 6.14 -23.70 -2.22
CA ARG A 43 6.76 -25.02 -1.93
C ARG A 43 7.83 -25.45 -2.93
N PHE A 44 7.80 -24.91 -4.16
CA PHE A 44 8.79 -25.22 -5.19
C PHE A 44 9.93 -24.20 -5.25
N ARG A 45 9.90 -23.15 -4.41
CA ARG A 45 11.02 -22.22 -4.26
C ARG A 45 12.16 -22.89 -3.48
N SER A 46 13.35 -22.33 -3.62
CA SER A 46 14.48 -22.74 -2.77
C SER A 46 14.12 -22.50 -1.31
N SER A 47 14.49 -23.45 -0.45
CA SER A 47 14.33 -23.23 1.00
C SER A 47 15.04 -21.97 1.43
N PRO A 48 14.43 -21.13 2.27
CA PRO A 48 15.08 -19.95 2.79
C PRO A 48 16.34 -20.31 3.57
N SER A 49 17.28 -19.37 3.64
CA SER A 49 18.46 -19.52 4.47
C SER A 49 18.02 -19.70 5.92
N GLN A 50 18.57 -20.72 6.60
CA GLN A 50 18.27 -20.93 8.03
C GLN A 50 18.89 -19.78 8.83
N LEU A 51 18.07 -19.10 9.59
CA LEU A 51 18.44 -18.06 10.55
C LEU A 51 18.12 -18.56 11.95
N THR A 52 18.82 -18.02 12.94
CA THR A 52 18.55 -18.34 14.33
C THR A 52 17.83 -17.15 14.97
N ALA A 53 16.58 -17.37 15.37
CA ALA A 53 15.87 -16.38 16.16
C ALA A 53 16.52 -16.19 17.52
N THR A 54 16.55 -14.95 18.00
CA THR A 54 17.02 -14.63 19.37
C THR A 54 16.04 -15.21 20.41
N PRO A 55 16.49 -15.46 21.65
CA PRO A 55 15.61 -15.97 22.71
C PRO A 55 14.44 -15.04 23.03
N ASP A 56 14.62 -13.73 22.86
CA ASP A 56 13.66 -12.68 23.18
C ASP A 56 12.81 -12.28 21.97
N ALA A 57 12.99 -12.96 20.81
CA ALA A 57 12.20 -12.70 19.61
C ALA A 57 10.69 -12.91 19.87
N PRO A 58 9.81 -12.02 19.40
CA PRO A 58 8.37 -12.15 19.59
C PRO A 58 7.87 -13.47 18.97
N ASP A 59 7.00 -14.18 19.65
CA ASP A 59 6.44 -15.42 19.12
C ASP A 59 5.50 -15.16 17.93
N HIS A 60 4.85 -13.99 17.91
CA HIS A 60 3.97 -13.63 16.84
C HIS A 60 4.27 -12.23 16.31
N ILE A 61 4.14 -12.06 14.99
CA ILE A 61 4.30 -10.79 14.29
C ILE A 61 3.09 -10.60 13.39
N LEU A 62 2.43 -9.45 13.51
CA LEU A 62 1.29 -9.07 12.71
C LEU A 62 1.54 -7.72 12.03
N LEU A 63 1.61 -7.72 10.72
CA LEU A 63 1.68 -6.52 9.88
C LEU A 63 0.32 -6.30 9.22
N VAL A 64 -0.37 -5.22 9.59
CA VAL A 64 -1.65 -4.80 9.01
C VAL A 64 -1.41 -3.57 8.14
N VAL A 65 -1.78 -3.66 6.88
CA VAL A 65 -1.78 -2.53 5.94
C VAL A 65 -3.23 -2.18 5.63
N ILE A 66 -3.61 -0.94 5.92
CA ILE A 66 -4.92 -0.35 5.59
C ILE A 66 -4.70 0.50 4.34
N ASP A 67 -5.10 -0.02 3.18
CA ASP A 67 -4.95 0.64 1.89
C ASP A 67 -5.57 2.05 1.90
N CYS A 68 -4.89 3.03 1.32
CA CYS A 68 -5.35 4.42 1.25
C CYS A 68 -5.51 5.13 2.60
N LEU A 69 -4.90 4.66 3.70
CA LEU A 69 -5.01 5.35 4.99
C LEU A 69 -4.18 6.63 5.01
N ARG A 70 -4.85 7.75 5.12
CA ARG A 70 -4.29 9.11 5.08
C ARG A 70 -3.54 9.48 6.37
N PRO A 71 -2.48 10.29 6.29
CA PRO A 71 -1.67 10.67 7.45
C PRO A 71 -2.38 11.59 8.46
N ASP A 72 -3.42 12.30 8.03
CA ASP A 72 -4.25 13.19 8.85
C ASP A 72 -5.45 12.47 9.50
N TYR A 73 -5.60 11.17 9.27
CA TYR A 73 -6.63 10.30 9.84
C TYR A 73 -5.99 9.15 10.63
N ILE A 74 -5.33 9.50 11.74
CA ILE A 74 -4.77 8.49 12.67
C ILE A 74 -5.92 7.65 13.23
N PRO A 75 -5.91 6.31 13.06
CA PRO A 75 -6.99 5.47 13.55
C PRO A 75 -6.98 5.36 15.08
N ASP A 76 -8.16 5.30 15.68
CA ASP A 76 -8.35 5.09 17.11
C ASP A 76 -8.20 3.59 17.45
N LEU A 77 -6.96 3.13 17.49
CA LEU A 77 -6.57 1.76 17.79
C LEU A 77 -5.67 1.74 19.03
N PRO A 78 -5.59 0.60 19.77
CA PRO A 78 -4.77 0.52 21.00
C PRO A 78 -3.26 0.43 20.70
N LEU A 79 -2.73 1.40 19.94
CA LEU A 79 -1.35 1.48 19.46
C LEU A 79 -0.83 2.89 19.62
N GLU A 80 0.49 3.03 19.72
CA GLU A 80 1.16 4.32 19.58
C GLU A 80 1.42 4.61 18.10
N PHE A 81 1.15 5.83 17.65
CA PHE A 81 1.26 6.20 16.24
C PHE A 81 2.26 7.32 15.98
N THR A 82 2.96 7.19 14.88
CA THR A 82 3.74 8.22 14.19
C THR A 82 3.43 8.16 12.68
N THR A 83 4.25 8.80 11.84
CA THR A 83 4.11 8.72 10.38
C THR A 83 5.41 8.30 9.71
N ALA A 84 5.30 7.70 8.51
CA ALA A 84 6.43 7.37 7.64
C ALA A 84 6.12 7.75 6.19
N ILE A 85 7.15 7.80 5.34
CA ILE A 85 6.98 8.04 3.91
C ILE A 85 6.78 6.71 3.19
N ALA A 86 5.66 6.62 2.47
CA ALA A 86 5.36 5.50 1.58
C ALA A 86 6.32 5.51 0.37
N PRO A 87 6.83 4.35 -0.05
CA PRO A 87 7.78 4.28 -1.15
C PRO A 87 7.18 4.64 -2.51
N SER A 88 5.85 4.52 -2.64
CA SER A 88 5.12 4.81 -3.87
C SER A 88 3.73 5.38 -3.58
N THR A 89 3.11 5.92 -4.64
CA THR A 89 1.76 6.49 -4.58
C THR A 89 0.65 5.48 -4.87
N TRP A 90 0.97 4.18 -5.00
CA TRP A 90 0.00 3.12 -5.25
C TRP A 90 0.47 1.74 -4.76
N THR A 91 -0.46 0.82 -4.63
CA THR A 91 -0.34 -0.46 -3.91
C THR A 91 0.81 -1.34 -4.38
N PHE A 92 0.92 -1.63 -5.69
CA PHE A 92 1.83 -2.69 -6.15
C PHE A 92 3.31 -2.43 -5.83
N PRO A 93 3.92 -1.27 -6.17
CA PRO A 93 5.29 -0.99 -5.81
C PRO A 93 5.47 -0.77 -4.30
N SER A 94 4.53 -0.10 -3.61
CA SER A 94 4.62 0.09 -2.16
C SER A 94 4.63 -1.23 -1.40
N VAL A 95 3.74 -2.15 -1.72
CA VAL A 95 3.70 -3.48 -1.10
C VAL A 95 4.97 -4.27 -1.42
N THR A 96 5.51 -4.16 -2.64
CA THR A 96 6.81 -4.76 -2.97
C THR A 96 7.91 -4.18 -2.09
N SER A 97 7.96 -2.86 -1.92
CA SER A 97 8.95 -2.17 -1.05
C SER A 97 8.83 -2.57 0.42
N ILE A 98 7.61 -2.66 0.96
CA ILE A 98 7.32 -3.10 2.33
C ILE A 98 7.87 -4.52 2.60
N HIS A 99 7.97 -5.37 1.57
CA HIS A 99 8.46 -6.72 1.72
C HIS A 99 9.96 -6.89 1.41
N THR A 100 10.53 -6.01 0.59
CA THR A 100 11.92 -6.12 0.11
C THR A 100 12.87 -5.12 0.77
N GLY A 101 12.35 -4.06 1.38
CA GLY A 101 13.16 -2.94 1.88
C GLY A 101 13.80 -2.11 0.78
N GLN A 102 13.34 -2.25 -0.46
CA GLN A 102 13.90 -1.54 -1.62
C GLN A 102 12.92 -0.50 -2.15
N TYR A 103 13.44 0.57 -2.73
CA TYR A 103 12.61 1.54 -3.46
C TYR A 103 12.17 0.99 -4.83
N PRO A 104 11.10 1.52 -5.43
CA PRO A 104 10.63 1.10 -6.76
C PRO A 104 11.71 1.09 -7.84
N HIS A 105 12.64 2.04 -7.88
CA HIS A 105 13.75 2.03 -8.83
C HIS A 105 14.78 0.90 -8.57
N GLU A 106 14.86 0.39 -7.34
CA GLU A 106 15.77 -0.69 -6.97
C GLU A 106 15.16 -2.07 -7.32
N HIS A 107 13.87 -2.29 -6.98
CA HIS A 107 13.22 -3.58 -7.24
C HIS A 107 12.53 -3.69 -8.61
N GLY A 108 12.39 -2.59 -9.35
CA GLY A 108 11.84 -2.57 -10.70
C GLY A 108 10.34 -2.88 -10.84
N ALA A 109 9.60 -3.01 -9.72
CA ALA A 109 8.17 -3.30 -9.72
C ALA A 109 7.35 -2.03 -10.00
N VAL A 110 7.59 -1.39 -11.13
CA VAL A 110 6.90 -0.18 -11.60
C VAL A 110 6.31 -0.41 -12.98
N VAL A 111 5.16 0.21 -13.26
CA VAL A 111 4.55 0.24 -14.59
C VAL A 111 4.55 1.69 -15.06
N HIS A 112 5.06 1.89 -16.26
CA HIS A 112 4.81 3.11 -17.01
C HIS A 112 3.63 2.85 -17.95
N ALA A 113 2.56 3.63 -17.84
CA ALA A 113 1.51 3.63 -18.85
C ALA A 113 2.10 4.21 -20.13
N THR A 114 2.28 3.37 -21.16
CA THR A 114 2.56 3.85 -22.51
C THR A 114 1.25 4.33 -23.13
N GLU A 115 1.27 5.50 -23.77
CA GLU A 115 0.11 6.00 -24.51
C GLU A 115 -0.47 4.91 -25.44
N GLY A 116 -1.73 4.56 -25.23
CA GLY A 116 -2.49 3.68 -26.11
C GLY A 116 -2.51 2.18 -25.75
N ASP A 117 -1.86 1.76 -24.68
CA ASP A 117 -1.91 0.36 -24.24
C ASP A 117 -2.96 0.20 -23.12
N SER A 118 -4.10 -0.42 -23.47
CA SER A 118 -5.18 -0.75 -22.53
C SER A 118 -4.90 -2.02 -21.72
N THR A 119 -3.72 -2.62 -21.86
CA THR A 119 -3.35 -3.82 -21.13
C THR A 119 -2.78 -3.47 -19.77
N PHE A 120 -3.46 -3.94 -18.72
CA PHE A 120 -2.95 -3.85 -17.36
C PHE A 120 -1.70 -4.72 -17.23
N ALA A 121 -0.56 -4.06 -17.15
CA ALA A 121 0.73 -4.72 -17.01
C ALA A 121 1.13 -4.80 -15.52
N ILE A 122 1.48 -6.01 -15.06
CA ILE A 122 2.09 -6.19 -13.75
C ILE A 122 3.60 -6.25 -13.94
N PRO A 123 4.36 -5.43 -13.20
CA PRO A 123 5.81 -5.47 -13.27
C PRO A 123 6.35 -6.83 -12.86
N LYS A 124 7.42 -7.24 -13.47
CA LYS A 124 8.17 -8.42 -13.03
C LYS A 124 9.05 -8.01 -11.86
N GLN A 125 8.92 -8.75 -10.77
CA GLN A 125 9.76 -8.54 -9.60
C GLN A 125 11.21 -8.97 -9.88
N ALA A 126 12.17 -8.27 -9.27
CA ALA A 126 13.56 -8.68 -9.30
C ALA A 126 13.73 -10.05 -8.59
N GLU A 127 14.41 -10.99 -9.26
CA GLU A 127 14.71 -12.30 -8.69
C GLU A 127 15.95 -12.23 -7.78
N GLY A 128 15.93 -13.02 -6.69
CA GLY A 128 17.11 -13.19 -5.82
C GLY A 128 17.28 -12.13 -4.73
N GLN A 129 16.32 -11.22 -4.56
CA GLN A 129 16.31 -10.28 -3.43
C GLN A 129 15.71 -10.94 -2.18
N PRO A 130 16.21 -10.63 -0.96
CA PRO A 130 15.56 -11.06 0.27
C PRO A 130 14.15 -10.47 0.36
N VAL A 131 13.19 -11.27 0.82
CA VAL A 131 11.83 -10.83 1.10
C VAL A 131 11.45 -11.21 2.52
N LEU A 132 10.78 -10.29 3.22
CA LEU A 132 10.47 -10.40 4.64
C LEU A 132 9.86 -11.76 5.03
N PRO A 133 8.80 -12.29 4.37
CA PRO A 133 8.22 -13.57 4.77
C PRO A 133 9.19 -14.76 4.65
N GLU A 134 10.06 -14.79 3.63
CA GLU A 134 11.04 -15.88 3.48
C GLU A 134 12.16 -15.80 4.51
N VAL A 135 12.58 -14.59 4.89
CA VAL A 135 13.57 -14.36 5.97
C VAL A 135 13.01 -14.84 7.31
N LEU A 136 11.75 -14.48 7.63
CA LEU A 136 11.07 -14.91 8.85
C LEU A 136 10.78 -16.42 8.86
N GLU A 137 10.43 -17.02 7.70
CA GLU A 137 10.34 -18.48 7.58
C GLU A 137 11.68 -19.15 7.90
N GLY A 138 12.79 -18.59 7.42
CA GLY A 138 14.14 -19.04 7.75
C GLY A 138 14.46 -18.98 9.24
N ALA A 139 13.84 -18.05 9.98
CA ALA A 139 13.91 -17.90 11.44
C ALA A 139 12.88 -18.77 12.20
N GLY A 140 12.11 -19.61 11.50
CA GLY A 140 11.19 -20.58 12.09
C GLY A 140 9.75 -20.08 12.28
N TYR A 141 9.34 -19.00 11.61
CA TYR A 141 7.96 -18.54 11.63
C TYR A 141 7.11 -19.25 10.56
N ASP A 142 5.89 -19.68 10.93
CA ASP A 142 4.85 -19.96 9.96
C ASP A 142 4.40 -18.63 9.33
N THR A 143 4.28 -18.57 7.99
CA THR A 143 3.97 -17.31 7.31
C THR A 143 2.66 -17.36 6.54
N ALA A 144 1.83 -16.31 6.67
CA ALA A 144 0.60 -16.17 5.90
C ALA A 144 0.33 -14.74 5.45
N SER A 145 -0.33 -14.61 4.31
CA SER A 145 -0.91 -13.37 3.85
C SER A 145 -2.43 -13.50 3.68
N VAL A 146 -3.16 -12.47 4.08
CA VAL A 146 -4.60 -12.35 3.88
C VAL A 146 -4.87 -10.99 3.23
N ALA A 147 -5.36 -10.99 1.99
CA ALA A 147 -5.65 -9.77 1.24
C ALA A 147 -7.15 -9.61 1.01
N GLY A 148 -7.68 -8.44 1.35
CA GLY A 148 -9.07 -8.05 1.10
C GLY A 148 -9.37 -7.93 -0.40
N PHE A 149 -8.35 -7.68 -1.23
CA PHE A 149 -8.49 -7.65 -2.69
C PHE A 149 -7.21 -8.12 -3.41
N VAL A 150 -7.24 -8.13 -4.73
CA VAL A 150 -6.24 -8.85 -5.54
C VAL A 150 -4.91 -8.12 -5.72
N MET A 151 -4.88 -6.76 -5.71
CA MET A 151 -3.67 -6.00 -6.08
C MET A 151 -2.47 -6.31 -5.19
N PRO A 152 -2.56 -6.24 -3.84
CA PRO A 152 -1.42 -6.55 -2.99
C PRO A 152 -0.95 -8.00 -3.16
N TYR A 153 -1.89 -8.95 -3.34
CA TYR A 153 -1.53 -10.35 -3.60
C TYR A 153 -0.66 -10.51 -4.85
N LEU A 154 -0.91 -9.72 -5.89
CA LEU A 154 -0.10 -9.79 -7.11
C LEU A 154 1.35 -9.37 -6.86
N ALA A 155 1.59 -8.46 -5.92
CA ALA A 155 2.93 -8.00 -5.54
C ALA A 155 3.76 -9.10 -4.85
N TYR A 156 3.16 -9.88 -3.95
CA TYR A 156 3.88 -10.84 -3.10
C TYR A 156 3.53 -12.32 -3.37
N ARG A 157 2.82 -12.64 -4.44
CA ARG A 157 2.37 -14.01 -4.72
C ARG A 157 3.52 -15.04 -4.71
N GLY A 158 3.40 -16.05 -3.84
CA GLY A 158 4.37 -17.12 -3.68
C GLY A 158 5.53 -16.81 -2.71
N TRP A 159 5.45 -15.71 -1.95
CA TRP A 159 6.43 -15.39 -0.90
C TRP A 159 6.05 -15.97 0.47
N TYR A 160 4.77 -16.24 0.69
CA TYR A 160 4.24 -16.80 1.93
C TYR A 160 3.96 -18.30 1.80
N GLN A 161 3.99 -19.03 2.90
CA GLN A 161 3.57 -20.43 2.95
C GLN A 161 2.06 -20.56 2.71
N ARG A 162 1.26 -19.56 3.12
CA ARG A 162 -0.18 -19.50 2.95
C ARG A 162 -0.63 -18.18 2.38
N HIS A 163 -1.53 -18.26 1.41
CA HIS A 163 -2.17 -17.10 0.81
C HIS A 163 -3.69 -17.24 0.89
N ARG A 164 -4.35 -16.23 1.44
CA ARG A 164 -5.78 -16.05 1.35
C ARG A 164 -6.06 -14.76 0.61
N VAL A 165 -6.80 -14.83 -0.48
CA VAL A 165 -7.15 -13.67 -1.31
C VAL A 165 -8.65 -13.60 -1.43
N PHE A 166 -9.20 -12.45 -1.16
CA PHE A 166 -10.61 -12.13 -1.36
C PHE A 166 -10.83 -11.32 -2.62
N GLY A 167 -12.08 -11.23 -3.06
CA GLY A 167 -12.43 -10.51 -4.27
C GLY A 167 -12.65 -9.00 -4.10
N HIS A 168 -12.60 -8.45 -3.01
CA HIS A 168 -12.88 -7.13 -2.43
C HIS A 168 -13.85 -7.34 -1.28
N GLU A 169 -13.30 -7.71 -0.16
CA GLU A 169 -14.05 -7.97 1.06
C GLU A 169 -13.59 -7.00 2.15
N PRO A 170 -14.49 -6.59 3.04
CA PRO A 170 -14.17 -5.70 4.15
C PRO A 170 -13.28 -6.39 5.20
N VAL A 171 -12.95 -5.65 6.24
CA VAL A 171 -12.03 -6.05 7.30
C VAL A 171 -12.45 -7.32 8.07
N GLU A 172 -13.76 -7.61 8.23
CA GLU A 172 -14.25 -8.73 9.03
C GLU A 172 -13.82 -10.11 8.51
N PRO A 173 -14.05 -10.48 7.23
CA PRO A 173 -13.57 -11.78 6.72
C PRO A 173 -12.06 -11.88 6.67
N VAL A 174 -11.34 -10.77 6.51
CA VAL A 174 -9.87 -10.73 6.56
C VAL A 174 -9.38 -11.06 7.97
N GLY A 175 -9.92 -10.38 8.98
CA GLY A 175 -9.62 -10.64 10.39
C GLY A 175 -10.02 -12.06 10.84
N ALA A 176 -11.17 -12.56 10.40
CA ALA A 176 -11.61 -13.93 10.70
C ALA A 176 -10.65 -14.98 10.11
N ALA A 177 -10.22 -14.80 8.86
CA ALA A 177 -9.26 -15.69 8.21
C ALA A 177 -7.89 -15.72 8.92
N TYR A 178 -7.43 -14.57 9.42
CA TYR A 178 -6.23 -14.50 10.24
C TYR A 178 -6.37 -15.24 11.56
N ARG A 179 -7.45 -14.99 12.34
CA ARG A 179 -7.71 -15.70 13.62
C ARG A 179 -7.74 -17.21 13.44
N ASP A 180 -8.41 -17.69 12.39
CA ASP A 180 -8.51 -19.13 12.11
C ASP A 180 -7.15 -19.73 11.75
N TRP A 181 -6.36 -19.01 10.96
CA TRP A 181 -5.03 -19.48 10.59
C TRP A 181 -4.05 -19.46 11.78
N ARG A 182 -4.04 -18.40 12.61
CA ARG A 182 -3.14 -18.28 13.76
C ARG A 182 -3.38 -19.33 14.82
N ARG A 183 -4.62 -19.83 14.95
CA ARG A 183 -5.02 -20.74 16.04
C ARG A 183 -4.13 -21.98 16.14
N GLY A 184 -3.53 -22.18 17.32
CA GLY A 184 -2.69 -23.35 17.64
C GLY A 184 -1.29 -23.34 17.02
N ARG A 185 -0.84 -22.22 16.45
CA ARG A 185 0.54 -22.02 16.01
C ARG A 185 1.35 -21.33 17.09
N SER A 186 2.59 -21.74 17.24
CA SER A 186 3.49 -21.24 18.29
C SER A 186 4.31 -20.03 17.84
N ARG A 187 4.58 -19.89 16.54
CA ARG A 187 5.37 -18.81 16.01
C ARG A 187 4.87 -18.44 14.62
N THR A 188 4.41 -17.16 14.45
CA THR A 188 3.74 -16.77 13.22
C THR A 188 4.14 -15.36 12.74
N PHE A 189 4.24 -15.19 11.43
CA PHE A 189 4.22 -13.91 10.76
C PHE A 189 2.99 -13.84 9.85
N ALA A 190 2.12 -12.88 10.10
CA ALA A 190 0.95 -12.62 9.26
C ALA A 190 0.99 -11.20 8.66
N TYR A 191 0.63 -11.11 7.38
CA TYR A 191 0.39 -9.87 6.66
C TYR A 191 -1.09 -9.78 6.31
N LEU A 192 -1.76 -8.75 6.78
CA LEU A 192 -3.14 -8.44 6.43
C LEU A 192 -3.17 -7.18 5.56
N HIS A 193 -3.91 -7.22 4.46
CA HIS A 193 -4.13 -6.06 3.63
C HIS A 193 -5.62 -5.77 3.54
N LEU A 194 -6.05 -4.66 4.11
CA LEU A 194 -7.43 -4.22 4.20
C LEU A 194 -7.72 -3.22 3.08
N SER A 195 -8.85 -3.37 2.41
CA SER A 195 -9.22 -2.55 1.26
C SER A 195 -10.38 -1.59 1.50
N ASP A 196 -10.80 -1.43 2.74
CA ASP A 196 -12.01 -0.70 3.10
C ASP A 196 -11.95 0.78 2.72
N LEU A 197 -10.76 1.43 2.85
CA LEU A 197 -10.56 2.83 2.48
C LEU A 197 -10.20 3.03 1.01
N HIS A 198 -9.92 1.95 0.27
CA HIS A 198 -9.82 1.99 -1.18
C HIS A 198 -11.21 2.12 -1.80
N ARG A 199 -11.38 3.01 -2.76
CA ARG A 199 -12.68 3.22 -3.40
C ARG A 199 -13.19 1.97 -4.14
N PRO A 200 -14.51 1.73 -4.15
CA PRO A 200 -15.59 2.56 -3.59
C PRO A 200 -15.70 2.43 -2.07
N LEU A 201 -15.85 3.56 -1.36
CA LEU A 201 -16.07 3.58 0.08
C LEU A 201 -17.48 3.06 0.41
N MET A 202 -17.59 2.01 1.23
CA MET A 202 -18.86 1.36 1.56
C MET A 202 -19.05 1.17 3.07
N PRO A 203 -19.10 2.25 3.86
CA PRO A 203 -19.33 2.13 5.29
C PRO A 203 -20.76 1.64 5.58
N PRO A 204 -21.01 0.96 6.72
CA PRO A 204 -22.36 0.61 7.16
C PRO A 204 -23.28 1.83 7.27
N GLU A 205 -24.57 1.63 6.95
CA GLU A 205 -25.60 2.70 6.93
C GLU A 205 -25.62 3.52 8.23
N ARG A 206 -25.50 2.86 9.40
CA ARG A 206 -25.47 3.56 10.69
C ARG A 206 -24.33 4.58 10.82
N LEU A 207 -23.16 4.29 10.21
CA LEU A 207 -22.02 5.20 10.21
C LEU A 207 -22.19 6.35 9.21
N LEU A 208 -22.90 6.13 8.11
CA LEU A 208 -23.29 7.23 7.24
C LEU A 208 -24.18 8.25 7.98
N ASP A 209 -25.11 7.77 8.83
CA ASP A 209 -25.95 8.64 9.68
C ASP A 209 -25.14 9.32 10.78
N GLU A 210 -24.24 8.58 11.45
CA GLU A 210 -23.42 9.10 12.56
C GLU A 210 -22.47 10.21 12.10
N TYR A 211 -21.91 10.10 10.90
CA TYR A 211 -20.99 11.06 10.31
C TYR A 211 -21.67 12.09 9.39
N ASP A 212 -23.00 12.20 9.41
CA ASP A 212 -23.78 13.16 8.61
C ASP A 212 -23.42 13.14 7.12
N VAL A 213 -23.27 11.94 6.54
CA VAL A 213 -22.96 11.79 5.10
C VAL A 213 -24.20 12.05 4.28
N ASP A 214 -24.16 13.05 3.40
CA ASP A 214 -25.19 13.34 2.41
C ASP A 214 -25.12 12.30 1.29
N ARG A 215 -26.05 11.32 1.32
CA ARG A 215 -26.08 10.19 0.37
C ARG A 215 -26.42 10.61 -1.05
N GLU A 216 -27.23 11.66 -1.21
CA GLU A 216 -27.58 12.18 -2.52
C GLU A 216 -26.36 12.82 -3.16
N LEU A 217 -25.61 13.60 -2.40
CA LEU A 217 -24.35 14.21 -2.84
C LEU A 217 -23.27 13.15 -3.11
N ALA A 218 -23.16 12.12 -2.25
CA ALA A 218 -22.21 11.02 -2.42
C ALA A 218 -22.48 10.14 -3.65
N ALA A 219 -23.68 10.22 -4.23
CA ALA A 219 -24.08 9.52 -5.46
C ALA A 219 -23.84 10.36 -6.73
N THR A 220 -23.37 11.59 -6.60
CA THR A 220 -23.02 12.47 -7.73
C THR A 220 -21.57 12.36 -8.10
N GLU A 221 -21.21 12.81 -9.30
CA GLU A 221 -19.83 13.01 -9.71
C GLU A 221 -19.25 14.28 -9.07
N ALA A 222 -17.93 14.31 -8.88
CA ALA A 222 -17.26 15.52 -8.41
C ALA A 222 -17.45 16.67 -9.40
N PRO A 223 -17.59 17.92 -8.92
CA PRO A 223 -17.55 19.07 -9.82
C PRO A 223 -16.21 19.12 -10.59
N GLU A 224 -16.29 19.38 -11.89
CA GLU A 224 -15.12 19.55 -12.75
C GLU A 224 -15.19 20.87 -13.53
N PRO A 225 -14.11 21.68 -13.55
CA PRO A 225 -12.88 21.52 -12.77
C PRO A 225 -13.13 21.75 -11.27
N PHE A 226 -12.37 21.07 -10.41
CA PHE A 226 -12.48 21.26 -8.97
C PHE A 226 -11.80 22.58 -8.55
N ASP A 227 -12.56 23.47 -7.93
CA ASP A 227 -12.06 24.75 -7.41
C ASP A 227 -12.23 24.77 -5.88
N SER A 228 -11.11 24.83 -5.16
CA SER A 228 -11.10 24.86 -3.69
C SER A 228 -11.78 26.10 -3.09
N ASP A 229 -11.93 27.18 -3.86
CA ASP A 229 -12.61 28.39 -3.45
C ASP A 229 -14.13 28.36 -3.74
N ASP A 230 -14.59 27.43 -4.59
CA ASP A 230 -16.00 27.25 -4.89
C ASP A 230 -16.73 26.57 -3.73
N PRO A 231 -17.87 27.12 -3.24
CA PRO A 231 -18.63 26.52 -2.14
C PRO A 231 -19.22 25.14 -2.45
N GLU A 232 -19.55 24.83 -3.70
CA GLU A 232 -20.07 23.52 -4.10
C GLU A 232 -18.98 22.46 -4.07
N CYS A 233 -17.79 22.77 -4.60
CA CYS A 233 -16.62 21.90 -4.52
C CYS A 233 -16.22 21.62 -3.06
N ARG A 234 -16.20 22.65 -2.21
CA ARG A 234 -15.91 22.46 -0.77
C ARG A 234 -16.95 21.57 -0.10
N ARG A 235 -18.24 21.78 -0.35
CA ARG A 235 -19.31 20.94 0.22
C ARG A 235 -19.17 19.49 -0.25
N PHE A 236 -18.87 19.28 -1.53
CA PHE A 236 -18.64 17.94 -2.09
C PHE A 236 -17.46 17.26 -1.38
N ARG A 237 -16.30 17.93 -1.32
CA ARG A 237 -15.10 17.42 -0.65
C ARG A 237 -15.34 17.10 0.84
N GLU A 238 -16.02 17.99 1.57
CA GLU A 238 -16.35 17.74 2.98
C GLU A 238 -17.23 16.49 3.15
N ASN A 239 -18.17 16.26 2.24
CA ASN A 239 -19.01 15.06 2.28
C ASN A 239 -18.19 13.79 2.01
N GLU A 240 -17.26 13.81 1.05
CA GLU A 240 -16.37 12.68 0.77
C GLU A 240 -15.42 12.40 1.95
N LEU A 241 -14.91 13.42 2.63
CA LEU A 241 -14.10 13.26 3.84
C LEU A 241 -14.92 12.67 5.00
N ARG A 242 -16.20 13.04 5.17
CA ARG A 242 -17.11 12.42 6.16
C ARG A 242 -17.33 10.94 5.83
N ARG A 243 -17.56 10.61 4.56
CA ARG A 243 -17.71 9.23 4.11
C ARG A 243 -16.45 8.40 4.34
N TYR A 244 -15.28 8.98 4.06
CA TYR A 244 -13.99 8.38 4.36
C TYR A 244 -13.83 8.11 5.86
N ARG A 245 -14.14 9.10 6.72
CA ARG A 245 -14.10 8.93 8.19
C ARG A 245 -15.08 7.86 8.67
N ALA A 246 -16.29 7.83 8.14
CA ALA A 246 -17.26 6.78 8.45
C ALA A 246 -16.73 5.37 8.08
N THR A 247 -16.02 5.25 6.97
CA THR A 247 -15.39 3.99 6.57
C THR A 247 -14.25 3.61 7.51
N LEU A 248 -13.41 4.58 7.89
CA LEU A 248 -12.33 4.33 8.84
C LEU A 248 -12.87 3.89 10.21
N ALA A 249 -13.95 4.53 10.70
CA ALA A 249 -14.60 4.13 11.94
C ALA A 249 -15.07 2.66 11.91
N HIS A 250 -15.54 2.17 10.77
CA HIS A 250 -15.88 0.76 10.60
C HIS A 250 -14.67 -0.17 10.73
N VAL A 251 -13.54 0.24 10.16
CA VAL A 251 -12.27 -0.50 10.28
C VAL A 251 -11.81 -0.50 11.75
N GLU A 252 -11.86 0.64 12.43
CA GLU A 252 -11.50 0.81 13.85
C GLU A 252 -12.33 -0.13 14.75
N GLU A 253 -13.65 -0.11 14.60
CA GLU A 253 -14.57 -0.97 15.38
C GLU A 253 -14.29 -2.48 15.22
N THR A 254 -13.82 -2.88 14.03
CA THR A 254 -13.57 -4.28 13.72
C THR A 254 -12.15 -4.71 14.10
N LEU A 255 -11.16 -3.83 13.90
CA LEU A 255 -9.76 -4.13 14.21
C LEU A 255 -9.48 -4.09 15.71
N THR A 256 -10.08 -3.16 16.47
CA THR A 256 -9.80 -3.01 17.90
C THR A 256 -9.93 -4.33 18.66
N PRO A 257 -11.05 -5.07 18.58
CA PRO A 257 -11.15 -6.36 19.28
C PRO A 257 -10.16 -7.43 18.79
N LEU A 258 -9.79 -7.38 17.50
CA LEU A 258 -8.79 -8.31 16.95
C LEU A 258 -7.41 -8.01 17.52
N LEU A 259 -7.04 -6.73 17.63
CA LEU A 259 -5.75 -6.31 18.15
C LEU A 259 -5.68 -6.59 19.67
N GLU A 260 -6.69 -6.21 20.43
CA GLU A 260 -6.76 -6.50 21.88
C GLU A 260 -6.57 -7.99 22.21
N ASP A 261 -7.09 -8.89 21.36
CA ASP A 261 -6.91 -10.34 21.51
C ASP A 261 -5.46 -10.82 21.33
N VAL A 262 -4.57 -10.02 20.72
CA VAL A 262 -3.22 -10.46 20.33
C VAL A 262 -2.07 -9.59 20.87
N LEU A 263 -2.34 -8.40 21.40
CA LEU A 263 -1.28 -7.45 21.83
C LEU A 263 -0.32 -8.02 22.88
N GLU A 264 -0.78 -8.94 23.76
CA GLU A 264 0.04 -9.47 24.84
C GLU A 264 1.21 -10.35 24.36
N ASP A 265 1.11 -10.95 23.18
CA ASP A 265 2.08 -11.92 22.67
C ASP A 265 2.57 -11.62 21.24
N THR A 266 2.14 -10.51 20.66
CA THR A 266 2.35 -10.21 19.24
C THR A 266 3.01 -8.84 19.05
N LEU A 267 4.09 -8.78 18.29
CA LEU A 267 4.56 -7.54 17.69
C LEU A 267 3.56 -7.13 16.60
N VAL A 268 2.84 -6.04 16.82
CA VAL A 268 1.84 -5.51 15.89
C VAL A 268 2.38 -4.25 15.24
N VAL A 269 2.31 -4.21 13.91
CA VAL A 269 2.53 -3.00 13.11
C VAL A 269 1.30 -2.74 12.27
N VAL A 270 0.69 -1.57 12.39
CA VAL A 270 -0.41 -1.10 11.55
C VAL A 270 0.07 0.11 10.76
N THR A 271 -0.09 0.06 9.43
CA THR A 271 0.29 1.16 8.54
C THR A 271 -0.61 1.18 7.30
N ALA A 272 -0.27 2.01 6.31
CA ALA A 272 -0.81 1.94 4.96
C ALA A 272 0.33 1.67 3.96
N ASP A 273 -0.01 1.28 2.76
CA ASP A 273 0.94 1.23 1.64
C ASP A 273 1.10 2.59 0.96
N HIS A 274 0.05 3.40 0.93
CA HIS A 274 -0.02 4.81 0.54
C HIS A 274 -1.26 5.46 1.17
N GLY A 275 -1.35 6.76 1.08
CA GLY A 275 -2.54 7.52 1.45
C GLY A 275 -3.47 7.76 0.26
N GLU A 276 -4.29 8.80 0.36
CA GLU A 276 -5.30 9.17 -0.63
C GLU A 276 -5.41 10.69 -0.76
N THR A 277 -5.43 11.23 -1.98
CA THR A 277 -5.70 12.65 -2.21
C THR A 277 -7.18 12.91 -2.41
N MET A 278 -7.64 14.02 -1.84
CA MET A 278 -9.01 14.49 -1.97
C MET A 278 -9.01 15.99 -2.26
N TRP A 279 -8.45 16.37 -3.42
CA TRP A 279 -8.36 17.76 -3.92
C TRP A 279 -7.65 18.72 -2.96
N GLU A 280 -6.54 18.32 -2.31
CA GLU A 280 -5.75 19.21 -1.46
C GLU A 280 -5.09 20.35 -2.26
N HIS A 281 -4.59 20.04 -3.47
CA HIS A 281 -3.79 20.96 -4.29
C HIS A 281 -4.16 20.89 -5.78
N PRO A 282 -5.42 21.19 -6.18
CA PRO A 282 -5.88 21.02 -7.56
C PRO A 282 -5.08 21.88 -8.55
N GLU A 283 -4.70 23.11 -8.18
CA GLU A 283 -3.91 24.01 -9.01
C GLU A 283 -2.47 23.53 -9.24
N VAL A 284 -1.91 22.76 -8.31
CA VAL A 284 -0.60 22.12 -8.48
C VAL A 284 -0.74 20.82 -9.27
N ALA A 285 -1.77 20.05 -9.01
CA ALA A 285 -2.05 18.79 -9.70
C ALA A 285 -2.17 18.97 -11.22
N ARG A 286 -2.89 20.02 -11.68
CA ARG A 286 -3.09 20.37 -13.09
C ARG A 286 -1.79 20.70 -13.84
N GLN A 287 -0.71 20.91 -13.13
CA GLN A 287 0.59 21.20 -13.78
C GLN A 287 1.28 19.92 -14.24
N PHE A 288 0.91 18.78 -13.68
CA PHE A 288 1.46 17.48 -14.01
C PHE A 288 0.51 16.70 -14.92
N SER A 289 1.06 15.94 -15.86
CA SER A 289 0.27 15.03 -16.68
C SER A 289 -0.40 13.95 -15.82
N ASN A 290 -1.72 13.93 -15.76
CA ASN A 290 -2.48 12.88 -15.10
C ASN A 290 -3.79 12.60 -15.87
N PRO A 291 -3.86 11.50 -16.64
CA PRO A 291 -5.03 11.19 -17.48
C PRO A 291 -6.27 10.76 -16.70
N LEU A 292 -6.18 10.44 -15.40
CA LEU A 292 -7.32 10.04 -14.59
C LEU A 292 -7.93 11.18 -13.81
N SER A 293 -7.10 12.09 -13.28
CA SER A 293 -7.58 13.21 -12.48
C SER A 293 -6.64 14.40 -12.61
N GLU A 294 -7.09 15.40 -13.35
CA GLU A 294 -6.33 16.65 -13.49
C GLU A 294 -6.30 17.45 -12.18
N ASP A 295 -7.26 17.26 -11.30
CA ASP A 295 -7.49 18.06 -10.10
C ASP A 295 -6.89 17.45 -8.80
N GLY A 296 -6.13 16.35 -8.91
CA GLY A 296 -5.48 15.74 -7.75
C GLY A 296 -6.47 15.02 -6.83
N PHE A 297 -7.17 14.06 -7.38
CA PHE A 297 -8.05 13.14 -6.67
C PHE A 297 -7.52 11.71 -6.78
N GLU A 298 -7.79 10.87 -5.77
CA GLU A 298 -7.34 9.49 -5.66
C GLU A 298 -5.80 9.36 -5.51
N HIS A 299 -5.26 8.19 -5.79
CA HIS A 299 -3.85 7.81 -5.63
C HIS A 299 -3.23 7.39 -6.96
N GLY A 300 -1.95 7.03 -6.97
CA GLY A 300 -1.22 6.64 -8.19
C GLY A 300 -0.81 7.82 -9.07
N GLY A 301 -1.12 9.04 -8.66
CA GLY A 301 -0.76 10.29 -9.32
C GLY A 301 0.40 11.02 -8.63
N THR A 302 0.27 12.34 -8.49
CA THR A 302 1.29 13.19 -7.88
C THR A 302 1.51 12.82 -6.42
N PRO A 303 2.77 12.64 -5.99
CA PRO A 303 3.10 12.24 -4.61
C PRO A 303 2.93 13.42 -3.63
N PHE A 304 1.69 13.91 -3.48
CA PHE A 304 1.32 14.86 -2.43
C PHE A 304 1.49 14.23 -1.05
N ASP A 305 1.63 15.06 0.00
CA ASP A 305 1.83 14.56 1.36
C ASP A 305 0.67 13.66 1.83
N ALA A 306 -0.56 13.97 1.40
CA ALA A 306 -1.75 13.17 1.68
C ALA A 306 -1.69 11.73 1.12
N VAL A 307 -0.88 11.46 0.10
CA VAL A 307 -0.70 10.13 -0.50
C VAL A 307 0.67 9.52 -0.20
N ALA A 308 1.70 10.35 -0.08
CA ALA A 308 3.07 9.88 0.12
C ALA A 308 3.43 9.66 1.59
N ARG A 309 2.70 10.24 2.54
CA ARG A 309 2.87 10.01 3.98
C ARG A 309 1.76 9.12 4.51
N VAL A 310 2.09 8.24 5.44
CA VAL A 310 1.14 7.27 6.02
C VAL A 310 1.33 7.15 7.52
N PRO A 311 0.28 6.82 8.30
CA PRO A 311 0.41 6.48 9.70
C PRO A 311 1.21 5.19 9.89
N VAL A 312 1.92 5.09 11.00
CA VAL A 312 2.55 3.88 11.50
C VAL A 312 2.23 3.72 12.97
N GLY A 313 1.44 2.69 13.30
CA GLY A 313 1.11 2.31 14.66
C GLY A 313 1.86 1.05 15.07
N VAL A 314 2.42 1.02 16.27
CA VAL A 314 3.16 -0.13 16.77
C VAL A 314 2.73 -0.50 18.19
N SER A 315 2.70 -1.79 18.47
CA SER A 315 2.68 -2.34 19.83
C SER A 315 3.68 -3.49 19.90
N HIS A 316 4.51 -3.50 20.92
CA HIS A 316 5.47 -4.56 21.17
C HIS A 316 5.07 -5.36 22.42
N PRO A 317 5.09 -6.72 22.41
CA PRO A 317 4.68 -7.53 23.55
C PRO A 317 5.64 -7.47 24.74
N GLY A 318 6.84 -6.89 24.58
CA GLY A 318 7.83 -6.66 25.63
C GLY A 318 7.99 -5.15 25.94
N ASP A 319 9.04 -4.81 26.69
CA ASP A 319 9.33 -3.43 27.09
C ASP A 319 9.99 -2.57 25.97
N GLY A 320 10.13 -3.12 24.76
CA GLY A 320 10.74 -2.44 23.60
C GLY A 320 9.80 -1.49 22.88
N SER A 321 10.30 -0.38 22.36
CA SER A 321 9.62 0.45 21.38
C SER A 321 10.25 0.25 20.01
N VAL A 322 9.42 0.08 18.99
CA VAL A 322 9.84 -0.06 17.58
C VAL A 322 9.28 1.10 16.74
N LEU A 323 8.72 2.13 17.40
CA LEU A 323 8.30 3.36 16.72
C LEU A 323 9.53 4.14 16.27
N PRO A 324 9.56 4.61 15.00
CA PRO A 324 10.66 5.44 14.54
C PRO A 324 10.69 6.78 15.28
N GLU A 325 11.89 7.21 15.69
CA GLU A 325 12.12 8.48 16.36
C GLU A 325 13.01 9.38 15.50
N GLY A 326 12.60 10.64 15.34
CA GLY A 326 13.33 11.66 14.60
C GLY A 326 13.28 11.49 13.08
N GLY A 327 13.93 12.38 12.35
CA GLY A 327 14.16 12.34 10.91
C GLY A 327 12.97 11.99 10.03
N TRP A 328 13.24 11.37 8.89
CA TRP A 328 12.23 10.93 7.93
C TRP A 328 12.17 9.40 7.86
N PRO A 329 11.24 8.73 8.56
CA PRO A 329 11.04 7.28 8.43
C PRO A 329 10.48 6.93 7.04
N SER A 330 10.84 5.73 6.55
CA SER A 330 10.31 5.19 5.30
C SER A 330 9.77 3.78 5.52
N LEU A 331 8.72 3.39 4.82
CA LEU A 331 8.24 2.00 4.85
C LEU A 331 9.24 1.00 4.24
N CYS A 332 10.24 1.47 3.49
CA CYS A 332 11.39 0.64 3.09
C CYS A 332 12.22 0.15 4.29
N ASP A 333 12.08 0.77 5.46
CA ASP A 333 12.79 0.39 6.68
C ASP A 333 12.13 -0.80 7.40
N LEU A 334 10.85 -1.04 7.13
CA LEU A 334 10.04 -2.04 7.81
C LEU A 334 10.65 -3.45 7.81
N PRO A 335 11.15 -4.00 6.70
CA PRO A 335 11.75 -5.34 6.71
C PRO A 335 12.95 -5.45 7.63
N ARG A 336 13.86 -4.46 7.61
CA ARG A 336 15.01 -4.43 8.51
C ARG A 336 14.58 -4.30 9.96
N THR A 337 13.62 -3.42 10.24
CA THR A 337 13.06 -3.18 11.57
C THR A 337 12.47 -4.45 12.17
N VAL A 338 11.60 -5.14 11.42
CA VAL A 338 10.95 -6.38 11.88
C VAL A 338 11.96 -7.49 12.09
N VAL A 339 12.94 -7.63 11.18
CA VAL A 339 13.97 -8.69 11.31
C VAL A 339 14.94 -8.40 12.45
N ALA A 340 15.19 -7.13 12.80
CA ALA A 340 16.04 -6.76 13.95
C ALA A 340 15.43 -7.22 15.29
N GLU A 341 14.08 -7.36 15.39
CA GLU A 341 13.42 -7.95 16.57
C GLU A 341 13.57 -9.49 16.64
N VAL A 342 13.97 -10.12 15.55
CA VAL A 342 13.95 -11.57 15.43
C VAL A 342 15.34 -12.19 15.43
N THR A 343 16.31 -11.56 14.74
CA THR A 343 17.64 -12.13 14.51
C THR A 343 18.75 -11.16 14.91
N PRO A 344 19.95 -11.67 15.24
CA PRO A 344 21.09 -10.80 15.45
C PRO A 344 21.36 -9.91 14.22
N GLU A 345 21.82 -8.68 14.46
CA GLU A 345 22.05 -7.66 13.42
C GLU A 345 22.96 -8.16 12.29
N GLU A 346 23.99 -8.93 12.61
CA GLU A 346 24.95 -9.45 11.63
C GLU A 346 24.33 -10.40 10.60
N THR A 347 23.13 -10.92 10.89
CA THR A 347 22.40 -11.84 10.01
C THR A 347 21.21 -11.19 9.31
N ASN A 348 20.93 -9.92 9.60
CA ASN A 348 19.84 -9.17 8.96
C ASN A 348 20.20 -8.86 7.50
N PRO A 349 19.46 -9.38 6.50
CA PRO A 349 19.81 -9.21 5.10
C PRO A 349 19.37 -7.87 4.50
N PHE A 350 18.60 -7.06 5.23
CA PHE A 350 18.04 -5.80 4.74
C PHE A 350 18.96 -4.62 5.06
N GLY A 351 19.22 -3.78 4.05
CA GLY A 351 20.22 -2.72 4.11
C GLY A 351 19.70 -1.33 4.46
N LYS A 352 18.39 -1.13 4.66
CA LYS A 352 17.84 0.18 5.04
C LYS A 352 18.00 0.45 6.55
N HIS A 353 17.43 1.50 7.07
CA HIS A 353 17.50 1.86 8.48
C HIS A 353 16.62 0.92 9.33
N ALA A 354 16.95 0.70 10.58
CA ALA A 354 16.09 0.04 11.55
C ALA A 354 15.49 1.10 12.49
N TRP A 355 14.19 1.03 12.76
CA TRP A 355 13.51 2.05 13.59
C TRP A 355 13.89 1.98 15.08
N GLN A 356 14.55 0.91 15.52
CA GLN A 356 15.14 0.83 16.85
C GLN A 356 16.31 1.81 17.04
N GLU A 357 16.84 2.35 15.95
CA GLU A 357 17.92 3.35 15.97
C GLU A 357 17.35 4.74 15.63
N PRO A 358 17.82 5.81 16.29
CA PRO A 358 17.40 7.16 15.94
C PRO A 358 17.66 7.46 14.47
N ILE A 359 16.64 8.00 13.78
CA ILE A 359 16.75 8.33 12.37
C ILE A 359 17.53 9.64 12.22
N PRO A 360 18.60 9.68 11.38
CA PRO A 360 19.40 10.88 11.19
C PRO A 360 18.55 12.05 10.64
N ASP A 361 18.73 13.24 11.19
CA ASP A 361 17.99 14.45 10.77
C ASP A 361 18.27 14.85 9.32
N ASP A 362 19.49 14.55 8.81
CA ASP A 362 19.92 14.82 7.44
C ASP A 362 19.54 13.72 6.42
N ARG A 363 18.78 12.73 6.88
CA ARG A 363 18.32 11.64 6.02
C ARG A 363 17.36 12.14 4.96
N THR A 364 17.52 11.63 3.74
CA THR A 364 16.55 11.80 2.66
C THR A 364 15.80 10.51 2.38
N VAL A 365 14.49 10.61 2.09
CA VAL A 365 13.64 9.49 1.72
C VAL A 365 12.82 9.82 0.46
N LEU A 366 12.41 8.77 -0.26
CA LEU A 366 11.77 8.89 -1.55
C LEU A 366 10.34 8.36 -1.52
N CYS A 367 9.46 9.00 -2.32
CA CYS A 367 8.21 8.43 -2.79
C CYS A 367 8.20 8.51 -4.32
N GLU A 368 8.08 7.36 -4.99
CA GLU A 368 8.27 7.26 -6.43
C GLU A 368 7.36 6.18 -7.04
N GLY A 369 7.33 6.05 -8.37
CA GLY A 369 6.55 5.00 -9.01
C GLY A 369 5.07 5.36 -9.13
N VAL A 370 4.75 6.50 -9.71
CA VAL A 370 3.38 6.85 -10.08
C VAL A 370 2.82 5.86 -11.10
N ARG A 371 1.52 5.66 -11.08
CA ARG A 371 0.81 4.78 -12.00
C ARG A 371 0.31 5.53 -13.23
N TYR A 372 -0.13 6.77 -13.03
CA TYR A 372 -0.84 7.55 -14.04
C TYR A 372 -0.06 8.81 -14.42
N GLY A 373 -0.01 9.07 -15.74
CA GLY A 373 0.73 10.19 -16.31
C GLY A 373 2.24 9.99 -16.36
N HIS A 374 2.96 11.07 -16.56
CA HIS A 374 4.42 11.06 -16.60
C HIS A 374 5.01 10.73 -15.23
N GLU A 375 6.21 10.15 -15.24
CA GLU A 375 6.92 9.80 -14.02
C GLU A 375 7.15 11.02 -13.12
N ARG A 376 6.82 10.84 -11.82
CA ARG A 376 7.06 11.82 -10.77
C ARG A 376 7.71 11.15 -9.56
N LYS A 377 8.68 11.83 -9.00
CA LYS A 377 9.37 11.41 -7.77
C LYS A 377 9.30 12.53 -6.76
N ALA A 378 9.06 12.18 -5.50
CA ALA A 378 9.25 13.09 -4.38
C ALA A 378 10.46 12.69 -3.57
N VAL A 379 11.21 13.68 -3.08
CA VAL A 379 12.25 13.53 -2.08
C VAL A 379 11.92 14.41 -0.88
N TYR A 380 12.06 13.85 0.31
CA TYR A 380 11.88 14.51 1.60
C TYR A 380 13.22 14.59 2.31
N GLY A 381 13.51 15.72 2.95
CA GLY A 381 14.71 15.97 3.75
C GLY A 381 14.76 17.43 4.21
N ASP A 382 15.40 17.70 5.34
CA ASP A 382 15.64 19.07 5.86
C ASP A 382 14.38 19.96 5.97
N GLY A 383 13.21 19.36 6.27
CA GLY A 383 11.94 20.10 6.35
C GLY A 383 11.42 20.56 4.98
N VAL A 384 11.95 19.99 3.90
CA VAL A 384 11.59 20.31 2.52
C VAL A 384 11.18 19.04 1.77
N LYS A 385 10.22 19.19 0.90
CA LYS A 385 9.83 18.19 -0.10
C LYS A 385 9.98 18.78 -1.50
N ILE A 386 10.49 17.99 -2.41
CA ILE A 386 10.55 18.33 -3.84
C ILE A 386 9.84 17.25 -4.64
N ILE A 387 8.91 17.64 -5.49
CA ILE A 387 8.28 16.77 -6.49
C ILE A 387 8.89 17.12 -7.84
N ARG A 388 9.53 16.16 -8.50
CA ARG A 388 10.15 16.32 -9.82
C ARG A 388 9.51 15.39 -10.85
N SER A 389 9.07 15.98 -11.98
CA SER A 389 8.77 15.25 -13.23
C SER A 389 9.76 15.72 -14.29
N ILE A 390 10.48 14.80 -14.91
CA ILE A 390 11.44 15.11 -15.97
C ILE A 390 10.70 15.33 -17.28
N GLU A 391 9.72 14.51 -17.58
CA GLU A 391 8.97 14.55 -18.83
C GLU A 391 8.07 15.80 -18.92
N ASP A 392 7.47 16.23 -17.80
CA ASP A 392 6.70 17.47 -17.71
C ASP A 392 7.61 18.71 -17.60
N ASP A 393 8.91 18.52 -17.37
CA ASP A 393 9.89 19.58 -17.04
C ASP A 393 9.48 20.45 -15.85
N ILE A 394 8.93 19.82 -14.81
CA ILE A 394 8.40 20.49 -13.62
C ILE A 394 9.13 20.04 -12.37
N ALA A 395 9.48 21.01 -11.52
CA ALA A 395 9.82 20.78 -10.12
C ALA A 395 8.92 21.67 -9.25
N ARG A 396 8.38 21.09 -8.16
CA ARG A 396 7.62 21.83 -7.15
C ARG A 396 8.20 21.56 -5.80
N THR A 397 8.38 22.63 -5.04
CA THR A 397 8.93 22.57 -3.69
C THR A 397 7.87 22.91 -2.67
N ALA A 398 7.91 22.22 -1.55
CA ALA A 398 7.03 22.46 -0.42
C ALA A 398 7.82 22.42 0.90
N ARG A 399 7.36 23.20 1.88
CA ARG A 399 7.75 23.01 3.27
C ARG A 399 6.90 21.90 3.87
N VAL A 400 7.56 21.02 4.60
CA VAL A 400 6.97 19.87 5.29
C VAL A 400 7.58 19.77 6.70
N ASP A 401 6.86 19.17 7.61
CA ASP A 401 7.27 18.94 8.99
C ASP A 401 7.28 17.42 9.23
N CYS A 402 8.36 16.85 9.78
CA CYS A 402 8.45 15.40 10.01
C CYS A 402 7.41 14.90 11.02
N ASP A 403 7.02 15.75 12.00
CA ASP A 403 6.09 15.38 13.06
C ASP A 403 4.62 15.65 12.70
N ARG A 404 4.37 16.49 11.68
CA ARG A 404 3.01 16.93 11.32
C ARG A 404 2.72 16.73 9.85
N PRO A 405 1.67 15.96 9.53
CA PRO A 405 1.23 15.83 8.15
C PRO A 405 0.80 17.16 7.54
N GLY A 406 1.07 17.30 6.26
CA GLY A 406 0.69 18.44 5.44
C GLY A 406 1.88 19.12 4.79
N GLU A 407 1.60 19.82 3.71
CA GLU A 407 2.61 20.50 2.91
C GLU A 407 2.14 21.90 2.51
N THR A 408 3.10 22.80 2.39
CA THR A 408 2.85 24.16 1.87
C THR A 408 3.79 24.42 0.72
N PHE A 409 3.24 24.54 -0.48
CA PHE A 409 4.03 24.83 -1.68
C PHE A 409 4.62 26.23 -1.62
N VAL A 410 5.94 26.32 -1.84
CA VAL A 410 6.73 27.55 -1.79
C VAL A 410 7.84 27.46 -2.82
N GLU A 411 8.26 28.61 -3.34
CA GLU A 411 9.51 28.69 -4.11
C GLU A 411 10.69 28.77 -3.14
N LEU A 412 11.65 27.85 -3.31
CA LEU A 412 12.88 27.80 -2.51
C LEU A 412 14.09 28.16 -3.37
N GLU A 413 15.13 28.66 -2.71
CA GLU A 413 16.40 28.95 -3.37
C GLU A 413 17.04 27.68 -3.94
N GLU A 414 17.66 27.79 -5.10
CA GLU A 414 18.29 26.68 -5.84
C GLU A 414 19.32 25.93 -4.97
N GLN A 415 20.03 26.62 -4.11
CA GLN A 415 21.01 26.00 -3.20
C GLN A 415 20.36 25.03 -2.21
N THR A 416 19.17 25.34 -1.71
CA THR A 416 18.40 24.49 -0.79
C THR A 416 17.86 23.25 -1.51
N THR A 417 17.55 23.35 -2.80
CA THR A 417 16.92 22.27 -3.56
C THR A 417 17.91 21.33 -4.23
N ASN A 418 19.08 21.82 -4.63
CA ASN A 418 20.05 21.05 -5.42
C ASN A 418 20.56 19.79 -4.70
N HIS A 419 20.78 19.81 -3.39
CA HIS A 419 21.23 18.63 -2.66
C HIS A 419 20.14 17.55 -2.60
N LEU A 420 18.87 17.94 -2.42
CA LEU A 420 17.74 17.00 -2.44
C LEU A 420 17.50 16.45 -3.84
N LEU A 421 17.58 17.28 -4.88
CA LEU A 421 17.49 16.81 -6.27
C LEU A 421 18.59 15.81 -6.62
N ALA A 422 19.79 15.98 -6.05
CA ALA A 422 20.89 15.03 -6.24
C ALA A 422 20.64 13.66 -5.61
N SER A 423 19.71 13.55 -4.65
CA SER A 423 19.28 12.28 -4.04
C SER A 423 18.24 11.52 -4.89
N LEU A 424 17.66 12.17 -5.91
CA LEU A 424 16.72 11.51 -6.81
C LEU A 424 17.43 10.54 -7.75
N PRO A 425 16.95 9.31 -7.92
CA PRO A 425 17.51 8.38 -8.89
C PRO A 425 17.33 8.92 -10.31
N GLY A 426 18.38 8.78 -11.13
CA GLY A 426 18.44 9.39 -12.47
C GLY A 426 17.49 8.79 -13.50
N SER A 427 17.12 7.51 -13.35
CA SER A 427 16.16 6.83 -14.23
C SER A 427 15.48 5.69 -13.49
N TRP A 428 14.26 5.37 -13.91
CA TRP A 428 13.63 4.11 -13.54
C TRP A 428 14.35 2.96 -14.25
N GLY A 429 14.57 1.86 -13.52
CA GLY A 429 14.79 0.62 -14.19
C GLY A 429 13.54 0.30 -15.03
N THR A 430 13.69 0.18 -16.34
CA THR A 430 12.64 -0.41 -17.17
C THR A 430 12.50 -1.85 -16.71
N GLY A 431 11.47 -2.16 -15.90
CA GLY A 431 11.15 -3.53 -15.54
C GLY A 431 11.01 -4.37 -16.81
N ASP A 432 11.37 -5.64 -16.72
CA ASP A 432 11.13 -6.61 -17.80
C ASP A 432 9.65 -6.58 -18.23
N ALA A 433 9.39 -6.98 -19.46
CA ALA A 433 8.07 -6.96 -20.07
C ALA A 433 6.95 -7.42 -19.13
N PRO A 434 5.80 -6.73 -19.12
CA PRO A 434 4.71 -6.99 -18.20
C PRO A 434 4.15 -8.41 -18.35
N ALA A 435 3.68 -8.98 -17.25
CA ALA A 435 3.00 -10.27 -17.24
C ALA A 435 1.53 -10.08 -17.68
N GLU A 436 1.04 -10.90 -18.62
CA GLU A 436 -0.38 -10.91 -18.97
C GLU A 436 -1.26 -11.32 -17.77
N LEU A 437 -2.31 -10.55 -17.52
CA LEU A 437 -3.34 -10.86 -16.52
C LEU A 437 -4.42 -11.75 -17.09
N SER A 438 -4.97 -12.65 -16.26
CA SER A 438 -6.21 -13.32 -16.63
C SER A 438 -7.38 -12.32 -16.66
N GLY A 439 -8.33 -12.51 -17.58
CA GLY A 439 -9.47 -11.60 -17.74
C GLY A 439 -10.30 -11.36 -16.46
N ILE A 440 -10.35 -12.32 -15.52
CA ILE A 440 -11.04 -12.15 -14.23
C ILE A 440 -10.30 -11.15 -13.35
N VAL A 441 -8.97 -11.24 -13.28
CA VAL A 441 -8.14 -10.31 -12.50
C VAL A 441 -8.19 -8.92 -13.13
N ALA A 442 -8.04 -8.82 -14.46
CA ALA A 442 -8.14 -7.56 -15.17
C ALA A 442 -9.47 -6.85 -14.89
N HIS A 443 -10.59 -7.60 -15.00
CA HIS A 443 -11.92 -7.04 -14.72
C HIS A 443 -12.09 -6.58 -13.27
N GLN A 444 -11.57 -7.34 -12.29
CA GLN A 444 -11.61 -6.91 -10.89
C GLN A 444 -10.85 -5.60 -10.69
N LEU A 445 -9.66 -5.50 -11.27
CA LEU A 445 -8.84 -4.30 -11.18
C LEU A 445 -9.51 -3.10 -11.87
N GLU A 446 -10.15 -3.33 -13.03
CA GLU A 446 -10.97 -2.29 -13.69
C GLU A 446 -12.13 -1.81 -12.80
N SER A 447 -12.81 -2.73 -12.10
CA SER A 447 -13.91 -2.37 -11.19
C SER A 447 -13.47 -1.60 -9.94
N LEU A 448 -12.18 -1.63 -9.63
CA LEU A 448 -11.52 -0.92 -8.54
C LEU A 448 -10.76 0.33 -9.02
N GLY A 449 -10.99 0.79 -10.25
CA GLY A 449 -10.33 1.99 -10.79
C GLY A 449 -8.94 1.76 -11.40
N TYR A 450 -8.40 0.57 -11.37
CA TYR A 450 -7.12 0.25 -12.00
C TYR A 450 -7.28 -0.01 -13.51
N LYS A 451 -7.42 1.03 -14.32
CA LYS A 451 -7.50 0.94 -15.79
C LYS A 451 -6.17 1.16 -16.46
#